data_79ddd3cdf00e76c294915de7a8a470cc
#
_entry.id   79ddd3cdf00e76c294915de7a8a470cc
#
_cell.length_a   1.000
_cell.length_b   1.000
_cell.length_c   1.000
_cell.angle_alpha   90.00
_cell.angle_beta   90.00
_cell.angle_gamma   90.00
#
_symmetry.space_group_name_H-M   'P 1'
#
loop_
_entity.id
_entity.type
_entity.pdbx_description
1 polymer ?
#
loop_
_entity_poly.entity_id
_entity_poly.type
_entity_poly.pdbx_seq_one_letter_code
_entity_poly.pdbx_strand_id
1 'polypeptide(L)'
;MGRTVDYYLAPQSPWAYLGHQRLADIVQRTGATVRVMPIDLGGKVFPISGGLPLGQRAPQRQAYRLLELQRFSQHLNVPLNLKPKYFPVGGDDSARLIIAADLAQGAEAAMKIAGAILAACWAQERNMAD
;
A
#
# COMPACT_ATOMS: atom_id res chain seq x y z
N MET A 1 -16.78 23.55 -0.99
CA MET A 1 -16.94 22.15 -1.44
C MET A 1 -15.60 21.42 -1.34
N GLY A 2 -15.60 20.27 -0.70
CA GLY A 2 -14.41 19.43 -0.60
C GLY A 2 -14.04 18.80 -1.94
N ARG A 3 -12.74 18.62 -2.17
CA ARG A 3 -12.23 17.84 -3.30
C ARG A 3 -12.26 16.35 -2.98
N THR A 4 -12.48 15.50 -3.96
CA THR A 4 -12.40 14.07 -3.84
C THR A 4 -11.09 13.57 -4.45
N VAL A 5 -10.41 12.67 -3.74
CA VAL A 5 -9.17 12.01 -4.18
C VAL A 5 -9.46 10.52 -4.34
N ASP A 6 -9.21 9.98 -5.52
CA ASP A 6 -9.24 8.55 -5.76
C ASP A 6 -7.89 7.95 -5.39
N TYR A 7 -7.87 7.13 -4.36
CA TYR A 7 -6.68 6.49 -3.83
C TYR A 7 -6.59 5.05 -4.31
N TYR A 8 -5.86 4.85 -5.40
CA TYR A 8 -5.56 3.52 -5.93
C TYR A 8 -4.34 2.94 -5.20
N LEU A 9 -4.52 1.82 -4.51
CA LEU A 9 -3.43 1.17 -3.78
C LEU A 9 -3.41 -0.33 -3.99
N ALA A 10 -2.21 -0.90 -4.07
CA ALA A 10 -1.98 -2.33 -3.91
C ALA A 10 -1.74 -2.60 -2.41
N PRO A 11 -2.57 -3.42 -1.74
CA PRO A 11 -2.48 -3.62 -0.28
C PRO A 11 -1.14 -4.17 0.22
N GLN A 12 -0.35 -4.80 -0.65
CA GLN A 12 0.96 -5.35 -0.35
C GLN A 12 2.13 -4.42 -0.76
N SER A 13 1.86 -3.21 -1.22
CA SER A 13 2.91 -2.32 -1.71
C SER A 13 3.67 -1.62 -0.58
N PRO A 14 5.01 -1.71 -0.52
CA PRO A 14 5.80 -0.93 0.43
C PRO A 14 5.75 0.58 0.15
N TRP A 15 5.56 0.96 -1.10
CA TRP A 15 5.42 2.36 -1.49
C TRP A 15 4.09 2.95 -1.02
N ALA A 16 3.01 2.18 -1.10
CA ALA A 16 1.74 2.55 -0.50
C ALA A 16 1.86 2.68 1.03
N TYR A 17 2.57 1.76 1.68
CA TYR A 17 2.85 1.85 3.12
C TYR A 17 3.58 3.14 3.49
N LEU A 18 4.66 3.47 2.79
CA LEU A 18 5.45 4.68 3.06
C LEU A 18 4.66 5.98 2.84
N GLY A 19 3.70 5.98 1.92
CA GLY A 19 2.89 7.15 1.58
C GLY A 19 1.55 7.26 2.32
N HIS A 20 1.07 6.19 2.92
CA HIS A 20 -0.31 6.11 3.42
C HIS A 20 -0.61 7.14 4.52
N GLN A 21 0.21 7.23 5.56
CA GLN A 21 0.00 8.19 6.65
C GLN A 21 0.10 9.63 6.17
N ARG A 22 1.02 9.91 5.25
CA ARG A 22 1.13 11.24 4.64
C ARG A 22 -0.13 11.64 3.89
N LEU A 23 -0.74 10.72 3.15
CA LEU A 23 -2.01 10.97 2.49
C LEU A 23 -3.12 11.24 3.52
N ALA A 24 -3.19 10.43 4.58
CA ALA A 24 -4.17 10.62 5.65
C ALA A 24 -4.04 12.02 6.31
N ASP A 25 -2.81 12.45 6.58
CA ASP A 25 -2.52 13.77 7.16
C ASP A 25 -2.92 14.91 6.21
N ILE A 26 -2.66 14.75 4.90
CA ILE A 26 -3.07 15.73 3.90
C ILE A 26 -4.59 15.84 3.81
N VAL A 27 -5.26 14.70 3.76
CA VAL A 27 -6.73 14.62 3.73
C VAL A 27 -7.33 15.32 4.95
N GLN A 28 -6.81 15.05 6.14
CA GLN A 28 -7.27 15.68 7.37
C GLN A 28 -7.09 17.20 7.33
N ARG A 29 -5.93 17.68 6.90
CA ARG A 29 -5.62 19.13 6.84
C ARG A 29 -6.44 19.88 5.80
N THR A 30 -6.79 19.23 4.70
CA THR A 30 -7.46 19.87 3.55
C THR A 30 -8.98 19.68 3.58
N GLY A 31 -9.49 18.79 4.41
CA GLY A 31 -10.90 18.40 4.40
C GLY A 31 -11.32 17.68 3.12
N ALA A 32 -10.37 17.09 2.39
CA ALA A 32 -10.68 16.32 1.18
C ALA A 32 -11.40 15.00 1.54
N THR A 33 -12.22 14.50 0.63
CA THR A 33 -12.79 13.16 0.71
C THR A 33 -11.90 12.17 -0.03
N VAL A 34 -11.73 10.97 0.50
CA VAL A 34 -10.97 9.90 -0.16
C VAL A 34 -11.92 8.79 -0.60
N ARG A 35 -11.76 8.32 -1.83
CA ARG A 35 -12.31 7.04 -2.25
C ARG A 35 -11.18 6.01 -2.27
N VAL A 36 -11.25 5.01 -1.42
CA VAL A 36 -10.21 3.99 -1.32
C VAL A 36 -10.47 2.90 -2.36
N MET A 37 -9.54 2.74 -3.30
CA MET A 37 -9.68 1.90 -4.49
C MET A 37 -8.56 0.84 -4.51
N PRO A 38 -8.71 -0.30 -3.80
CA PRO A 38 -7.73 -1.39 -3.89
C PRO A 38 -7.62 -1.93 -5.32
N ILE A 39 -6.39 -2.19 -5.77
CA ILE A 39 -6.12 -2.71 -7.11
C ILE A 39 -5.25 -3.96 -7.07
N ASP A 40 -5.44 -4.86 -8.04
CA ASP A 40 -4.53 -5.95 -8.35
C ASP A 40 -3.44 -5.46 -9.33
N LEU A 41 -2.41 -4.84 -8.77
CA LEU A 41 -1.33 -4.24 -9.55
C LEU A 41 -0.57 -5.27 -10.38
N GLY A 42 -0.21 -6.40 -9.76
CA GLY A 42 0.58 -7.45 -10.42
C GLY A 42 -0.19 -8.25 -11.45
N GLY A 43 -1.43 -8.63 -11.13
CA GLY A 43 -2.24 -9.51 -11.98
C GLY A 43 -3.02 -8.78 -13.07
N LYS A 44 -3.41 -7.53 -12.84
CA LYS A 44 -4.29 -6.81 -13.78
C LYS A 44 -3.64 -5.59 -14.42
N VAL A 45 -2.84 -4.82 -13.68
CA VAL A 45 -2.28 -3.58 -14.21
C VAL A 45 -0.97 -3.83 -14.97
N PHE A 46 -0.03 -4.58 -14.42
CA PHE A 46 1.26 -4.84 -15.07
C PHE A 46 1.15 -5.48 -16.45
N PRO A 47 0.28 -6.47 -16.70
CA PRO A 47 0.13 -7.04 -18.04
C PRO A 47 -0.26 -6.03 -19.13
N ILE A 48 -0.98 -4.98 -18.74
CA ILE A 48 -1.44 -3.93 -19.66
C ILE A 48 -0.43 -2.79 -19.77
N SER A 49 0.17 -2.38 -18.64
CA SER A 49 1.08 -1.23 -18.58
C SER A 49 2.53 -1.54 -18.96
N GLY A 50 2.87 -2.82 -19.15
CA GLY A 50 4.25 -3.25 -19.38
C GLY A 50 5.11 -3.32 -18.11
N GLY A 51 4.51 -3.22 -16.92
CA GLY A 51 5.20 -3.44 -15.65
C GLY A 51 5.62 -4.89 -15.48
N LEU A 52 6.73 -5.12 -14.78
CA LEU A 52 7.21 -6.46 -14.46
C LEU A 52 7.00 -6.78 -12.98
N PRO A 53 6.48 -7.98 -12.65
CA PRO A 53 6.51 -8.51 -11.30
C PRO A 53 7.93 -8.44 -10.72
N LEU A 54 8.03 -8.20 -9.40
CA LEU A 54 9.32 -7.98 -8.74
C LEU A 54 10.35 -9.07 -9.05
N GLY A 55 9.96 -10.34 -8.95
CA GLY A 55 10.85 -11.48 -9.19
C GLY A 55 11.35 -11.62 -10.64
N GLN A 56 10.69 -10.95 -11.59
CA GLN A 56 11.07 -10.95 -13.01
C GLN A 56 11.94 -9.75 -13.41
N ARG A 57 12.17 -8.81 -12.49
CA ARG A 57 13.04 -7.66 -12.74
C ARG A 57 14.50 -8.06 -12.69
N ALA A 58 15.35 -7.35 -13.45
CA ALA A 58 16.80 -7.55 -13.41
C ALA A 58 17.32 -7.49 -11.94
N PRO A 59 18.32 -8.34 -11.59
CA PRO A 59 18.85 -8.37 -10.21
C PRO A 59 19.31 -7.01 -9.69
N GLN A 60 19.91 -6.20 -10.56
CA GLN A 60 20.36 -4.83 -10.22
C GLN A 60 19.16 -3.93 -9.84
N ARG A 61 18.03 -4.07 -10.50
CA ARG A 61 16.81 -3.34 -10.20
C ARG A 61 16.21 -3.78 -8.87
N GLN A 62 16.25 -5.07 -8.58
CA GLN A 62 15.79 -5.60 -7.28
C GLN A 62 16.66 -5.10 -6.14
N ALA A 63 17.98 -5.10 -6.31
CA ALA A 63 18.92 -4.58 -5.32
C ALA A 63 18.74 -3.07 -5.09
N TYR A 64 18.61 -2.30 -6.16
CA TYR A 64 18.37 -0.85 -6.06
C TYR A 64 17.05 -0.53 -5.35
N ARG A 65 16.01 -1.32 -5.60
CA ARG A 65 14.72 -1.17 -4.91
C ARG A 65 14.86 -1.24 -3.39
N LEU A 66 15.65 -2.17 -2.87
CA LEU A 66 15.90 -2.28 -1.43
C LEU A 66 16.61 -1.05 -0.88
N LEU A 67 17.62 -0.55 -1.60
CA LEU A 67 18.34 0.67 -1.23
C LEU A 67 17.42 1.89 -1.25
N GLU A 68 16.57 2.00 -2.26
CA GLU A 68 15.60 3.09 -2.40
C GLU A 68 14.56 3.06 -1.27
N LEU A 69 14.02 1.89 -0.94
CA LEU A 69 13.11 1.72 0.19
C LEU A 69 13.75 2.12 1.51
N GLN A 70 15.01 1.74 1.74
CA GLN A 70 15.76 2.14 2.93
C GLN A 70 15.91 3.67 3.01
N ARG A 71 16.29 4.31 1.91
CA ARG A 71 16.44 5.77 1.84
C ARG A 71 15.13 6.49 2.15
N PHE A 72 14.03 6.06 1.54
CA PHE A 72 12.72 6.67 1.79
C PHE A 72 12.20 6.41 3.20
N SER A 73 12.40 5.23 3.75
CA SER A 73 12.10 4.92 5.15
C SER A 73 12.80 5.90 6.10
N GLN A 74 14.10 6.12 5.89
CA GLN A 74 14.89 7.05 6.69
C GLN A 74 14.45 8.50 6.48
N HIS A 75 14.29 8.93 5.23
CA HIS A 75 13.90 10.30 4.88
C HIS A 75 12.52 10.67 5.45
N LEU A 76 11.57 9.74 5.41
CA LEU A 76 10.21 9.94 5.89
C LEU A 76 10.06 9.64 7.39
N ASN A 77 11.09 9.07 8.01
CA ASN A 77 11.04 8.57 9.39
C ASN A 77 9.87 7.58 9.61
N VAL A 78 9.69 6.65 8.66
CA VAL A 78 8.67 5.60 8.72
C VAL A 78 9.36 4.25 8.87
N PRO A 79 9.14 3.51 9.97
CA PRO A 79 9.75 2.19 10.17
C PRO A 79 9.35 1.23 9.06
N LEU A 80 10.33 0.54 8.47
CA LEU A 80 10.10 -0.40 7.38
C LEU A 80 11.06 -1.59 7.50
N ASN A 81 10.50 -2.79 7.46
CA ASN A 81 11.26 -4.03 7.30
C ASN A 81 11.52 -4.25 5.80
N LEU A 82 12.77 -4.18 5.36
CA LEU A 82 13.13 -4.30 3.94
C LEU A 82 12.80 -5.68 3.34
N LYS A 83 12.86 -6.71 4.16
CA LYS A 83 12.56 -8.10 3.79
C LYS A 83 11.61 -8.71 4.82
N PRO A 84 10.34 -8.30 4.82
CA PRO A 84 9.38 -8.80 5.79
C PRO A 84 9.13 -10.29 5.61
N LYS A 85 8.84 -10.96 6.71
CA LYS A 85 8.71 -12.42 6.80
C LYS A 85 7.67 -13.00 5.82
N TYR A 86 6.57 -12.28 5.62
CA TYR A 86 5.44 -12.74 4.83
C TYR A 86 5.30 -11.99 3.50
N PHE A 87 6.42 -11.63 2.89
CA PHE A 87 6.42 -11.02 1.56
C PHE A 87 7.35 -11.82 0.62
N PRO A 88 6.96 -12.12 -0.63
CA PRO A 88 5.72 -11.70 -1.30
C PRO A 88 4.46 -12.36 -0.76
N VAL A 89 3.33 -11.67 -0.86
CA VAL A 89 2.03 -12.09 -0.32
C VAL A 89 0.90 -11.67 -1.26
N GLY A 90 -0.17 -12.47 -1.31
CA GLY A 90 -1.38 -12.11 -2.05
C GLY A 90 -2.12 -10.94 -1.40
N GLY A 91 -2.71 -10.07 -2.22
CA GLY A 91 -3.42 -8.89 -1.75
C GLY A 91 -4.96 -8.98 -1.84
N ASP A 92 -5.51 -10.07 -2.38
CA ASP A 92 -6.93 -10.15 -2.72
C ASP A 92 -7.84 -10.10 -1.50
N ASP A 93 -7.54 -10.87 -0.46
CA ASP A 93 -8.38 -10.92 0.74
C ASP A 93 -8.29 -9.60 1.51
N SER A 94 -7.11 -9.02 1.59
CA SER A 94 -6.92 -7.67 2.13
C SER A 94 -7.68 -6.61 1.34
N ALA A 95 -7.66 -6.68 0.01
CA ALA A 95 -8.44 -5.78 -0.84
C ALA A 95 -9.94 -5.90 -0.59
N ARG A 96 -10.45 -7.13 -0.48
CA ARG A 96 -11.86 -7.40 -0.15
C ARG A 96 -12.24 -6.83 1.23
N LEU A 97 -11.36 -6.98 2.22
CA LEU A 97 -11.59 -6.44 3.56
C LEU A 97 -11.66 -4.91 3.54
N ILE A 98 -10.78 -4.24 2.81
CA ILE A 98 -10.81 -2.77 2.65
C ILE A 98 -12.12 -2.34 2.00
N ILE A 99 -12.54 -3.01 0.92
CA ILE A 99 -13.81 -2.71 0.23
C ILE A 99 -15.00 -2.94 1.16
N ALA A 100 -15.01 -4.06 1.89
CA ALA A 100 -16.08 -4.35 2.84
C ALA A 100 -16.18 -3.29 3.94
N ALA A 101 -15.06 -2.82 4.46
CA ALA A 101 -15.02 -1.74 5.44
C ALA A 101 -15.57 -0.42 4.88
N ASP A 102 -15.22 -0.10 3.62
CA ASP A 102 -15.74 1.09 2.94
C ASP A 102 -17.27 1.03 2.78
N LEU A 103 -17.77 -0.10 2.28
CA LEU A 103 -19.21 -0.30 2.08
C LEU A 103 -20.01 -0.27 3.38
N ALA A 104 -19.44 -0.78 4.47
CA ALA A 104 -20.12 -0.87 5.77
C ALA A 104 -20.03 0.42 6.59
N GLN A 105 -18.89 1.11 6.57
CA GLN A 105 -18.57 2.20 7.48
C GLN A 105 -17.94 3.42 6.80
N GLY A 106 -17.74 3.39 5.49
CA GLY A 106 -17.24 4.52 4.71
C GLY A 106 -15.72 4.64 4.63
N ALA A 107 -15.28 5.70 3.97
CA ALA A 107 -13.90 5.91 3.56
C ALA A 107 -12.92 6.00 4.75
N GLU A 108 -13.34 6.56 5.88
CA GLU A 108 -12.47 6.65 7.07
C GLU A 108 -12.10 5.26 7.61
N ALA A 109 -13.09 4.35 7.67
CA ALA A 109 -12.86 2.96 8.07
C ALA A 109 -11.97 2.24 7.06
N ALA A 110 -12.20 2.43 5.76
CA ALA A 110 -11.36 1.87 4.69
C ALA A 110 -9.91 2.37 4.79
N MET A 111 -9.67 3.64 5.06
CA MET A 111 -8.34 4.21 5.27
C MET A 111 -7.63 3.59 6.49
N LYS A 112 -8.34 3.43 7.60
CA LYS A 112 -7.78 2.80 8.82
C LYS A 112 -7.39 1.34 8.57
N ILE A 113 -8.26 0.57 7.95
CA ILE A 113 -7.99 -0.85 7.62
C ILE A 113 -6.83 -0.96 6.63
N ALA A 114 -6.80 -0.15 5.58
CA ALA A 114 -5.69 -0.14 4.62
C ALA A 114 -4.35 0.15 5.31
N GLY A 115 -4.30 1.15 6.18
CA GLY A 115 -3.10 1.48 6.96
C GLY A 115 -2.66 0.35 7.88
N ALA A 116 -3.59 -0.32 8.55
CA ALA A 116 -3.31 -1.46 9.42
C ALA A 116 -2.76 -2.66 8.64
N ILE A 117 -3.32 -2.97 7.47
CA ILE A 117 -2.84 -4.04 6.58
C ILE A 117 -1.42 -3.76 6.10
N LEU A 118 -1.16 -2.55 5.62
CA LEU A 118 0.17 -2.14 5.17
C LEU A 118 1.21 -2.23 6.28
N ALA A 119 0.88 -1.75 7.48
CA ALA A 119 1.76 -1.83 8.65
C ALA A 119 1.98 -3.27 9.14
N ALA A 120 0.96 -4.12 9.08
CA ALA A 120 1.06 -5.53 9.43
C ALA A 120 2.15 -6.23 8.61
N CYS A 121 2.17 -6.00 7.30
CA CYS A 121 3.20 -6.56 6.42
C CYS A 121 4.56 -5.91 6.62
N TRP A 122 4.65 -4.57 6.57
CA TRP A 122 5.92 -3.87 6.41
C TRP A 122 6.59 -3.42 7.71
N ALA A 123 5.86 -3.43 8.83
CA ALA A 123 6.41 -3.00 10.13
C ALA A 123 6.22 -4.01 11.26
N GLN A 124 5.27 -4.94 11.16
CA GLN A 124 4.87 -5.79 12.28
C GLN A 124 5.14 -7.28 12.07
N GLU A 125 5.75 -7.67 10.95
CA GLU A 125 6.04 -9.07 10.61
C GLU A 125 4.80 -9.99 10.71
N ARG A 126 3.65 -9.48 10.26
CA ARG A 126 2.38 -10.22 10.26
C ARG A 126 1.96 -10.60 8.85
N ASN A 127 1.27 -11.72 8.73
CA ASN A 127 0.70 -12.17 7.47
C ASN A 127 -0.59 -11.40 7.17
N MET A 128 -0.55 -10.52 6.18
CA MET A 128 -1.73 -9.76 5.77
C MET A 128 -2.76 -10.56 4.98
N ALA A 129 -2.46 -11.82 4.64
CA ALA A 129 -3.37 -12.73 3.95
C ALA A 129 -4.09 -13.69 4.91
N ASP A 130 -3.89 -13.54 6.24
CA ASP A 130 -4.46 -14.40 7.28
C ASP A 130 -5.46 -13.64 8.14
#